data_2b58b0f8312d5ba118ad425f3d4a1eee
#
_entry.id   2b58b0f8312d5ba118ad425f3d4a1eee
#
_cell.length_a   1.000
_cell.length_b   1.000
_cell.length_c   1.000
_cell.angle_alpha   90.00
_cell.angle_beta   90.00
_cell.angle_gamma   90.00
#
_symmetry.space_group_name_H-M   'P 1'
#
loop_
_entity.id
_entity.type
_entity.pdbx_description
1 polymer ?
#
loop_
_entity_poly.entity_id
_entity_poly.type
_entity_poly.pdbx_seq_one_letter_code
_entity_poly.pdbx_strand_id
1 'polypeptide(L)'
;MKFKFLNSTDSYGLVNKHFHWIMAVIIIFNFILALILDDFPKGPMRSFLFSIHKSTGILVIILLIPRLLWRLVNTVPVSLGNVKTLNKLSKYVHYFFYFILLVVVFSGWTYSSARSGPFEVFGLFTAPALIENNPVVANIAKEIHEISVYIFITVLGFHVVASLLHHYIFKDKTLKRMWYGDSN
;
A
#
# COMPACT_ATOMS: atom_id res chain seq x y z
N MET A 1 13.20 14.19 24.01
CA MET A 1 12.85 13.08 23.10
C MET A 1 13.93 12.97 22.03
N LYS A 2 14.73 11.90 22.01
CA LYS A 2 15.69 11.67 20.91
C LYS A 2 14.95 10.85 19.83
N PHE A 3 14.57 11.49 18.75
CA PHE A 3 13.99 10.79 17.60
C PHE A 3 15.07 9.91 16.94
N LYS A 4 14.90 8.60 16.99
CA LYS A 4 15.80 7.67 16.29
C LYS A 4 15.30 7.50 14.86
N PHE A 5 16.11 7.88 13.87
CA PHE A 5 15.78 7.69 12.45
C PHE A 5 15.77 6.21 12.05
N LEU A 6 16.71 5.43 12.58
CA LEU A 6 16.88 4.00 12.31
C LEU A 6 16.04 3.17 13.29
N ASN A 7 15.67 1.97 12.84
CA ASN A 7 15.05 0.97 13.71
C ASN A 7 16.05 0.46 14.76
N SER A 8 15.52 0.01 15.88
CA SER A 8 16.24 -0.80 16.89
C SER A 8 15.63 -2.20 16.96
N THR A 9 16.17 -3.05 17.83
CA THR A 9 15.57 -4.36 18.15
C THR A 9 14.18 -4.22 18.77
N ASP A 10 13.90 -3.08 19.42
CA ASP A 10 12.70 -2.89 20.23
C ASP A 10 11.67 -1.93 19.63
N SER A 11 12.07 -1.07 18.69
CA SER A 11 11.17 -0.05 18.13
C SER A 11 11.50 0.30 16.67
N TYR A 12 10.46 0.74 15.94
CA TYR A 12 10.63 1.30 14.61
C TYR A 12 11.12 2.75 14.66
N GLY A 13 12.06 3.07 13.77
CA GLY A 13 12.55 4.43 13.60
C GLY A 13 11.55 5.32 12.85
N LEU A 14 11.80 6.63 12.88
CA LEU A 14 10.92 7.63 12.26
C LEU A 14 10.72 7.38 10.76
N VAL A 15 11.77 7.05 10.02
CA VAL A 15 11.67 6.80 8.58
C VAL A 15 10.66 5.69 8.28
N ASN A 16 10.73 4.58 9.03
CA ASN A 16 9.80 3.46 8.84
C ASN A 16 8.35 3.81 9.20
N LYS A 17 8.16 4.61 10.26
CA LYS A 17 6.84 5.11 10.69
C LYS A 17 6.24 6.04 9.65
N HIS A 18 7.02 6.99 9.11
CA HIS A 18 6.55 7.90 8.05
C HIS A 18 6.13 7.14 6.79
N PHE A 19 6.99 6.25 6.28
CA PHE A 19 6.62 5.42 5.12
C PHE A 19 5.33 4.64 5.36
N HIS A 20 5.16 4.06 6.57
CA HIS A 20 3.96 3.30 6.88
C HIS A 20 2.71 4.17 6.83
N TRP A 21 2.68 5.27 7.58
CA TRP A 21 1.47 6.08 7.72
C TRP A 21 1.15 6.87 6.46
N ILE A 22 2.14 7.43 5.78
CA ILE A 22 1.93 8.11 4.49
C ILE A 22 1.33 7.13 3.48
N MET A 23 1.92 5.94 3.33
CA MET A 23 1.38 4.93 2.42
C MET A 23 -0.01 4.46 2.84
N ALA A 24 -0.28 4.26 4.13
CA ALA A 24 -1.59 3.86 4.61
C ALA A 24 -2.67 4.89 4.22
N VAL A 25 -2.40 6.18 4.42
CA VAL A 25 -3.32 7.26 4.03
C VAL A 25 -3.55 7.28 2.52
N ILE A 26 -2.48 7.22 1.72
CA ILE A 26 -2.58 7.25 0.25
C ILE A 26 -3.35 6.02 -0.26
N ILE A 27 -3.09 4.83 0.26
CA ILE A 27 -3.76 3.60 -0.17
C ILE A 27 -5.25 3.63 0.20
N ILE A 28 -5.59 4.05 1.43
CA ILE A 28 -6.99 4.18 1.86
C ILE A 28 -7.72 5.22 1.03
N PHE A 29 -7.10 6.38 0.80
CA PHE A 29 -7.65 7.42 -0.07
C PHE A 29 -7.92 6.88 -1.48
N ASN A 30 -6.94 6.20 -2.09
CA ASN A 30 -7.06 5.67 -3.45
C ASN A 30 -8.13 4.57 -3.55
N PHE A 31 -8.30 3.77 -2.50
CA PHE A 31 -9.36 2.77 -2.42
C PHE A 31 -10.74 3.43 -2.32
N ILE A 32 -10.92 4.41 -1.42
CA ILE A 32 -12.17 5.16 -1.30
C ILE A 32 -12.52 5.84 -2.62
N LEU A 33 -11.53 6.46 -3.26
CA LEU A 33 -11.69 7.08 -4.57
C LEU A 33 -12.18 6.07 -5.61
N ALA A 34 -11.61 4.86 -5.64
CA ALA A 34 -12.03 3.80 -6.56
C ALA A 34 -13.49 3.38 -6.34
N LEU A 35 -13.95 3.30 -5.08
CA LEU A 35 -15.33 2.93 -4.77
C LEU A 35 -16.37 3.92 -5.31
N ILE A 36 -16.03 5.21 -5.30
CA ILE A 36 -16.97 6.25 -5.75
C ILE A 36 -16.87 6.56 -7.26
N LEU A 37 -15.83 6.08 -7.95
CA LEU A 37 -15.60 6.40 -9.38
C LEU A 37 -16.76 5.98 -10.28
N ASP A 38 -17.40 4.87 -9.99
CA ASP A 38 -18.50 4.34 -10.81
C ASP A 38 -19.84 5.05 -10.58
N ASP A 39 -19.96 5.79 -9.45
CA ASP A 39 -21.15 6.59 -9.16
C ASP A 39 -21.20 7.89 -9.99
N PHE A 40 -20.04 8.32 -10.54
CA PHE A 40 -20.00 9.51 -11.39
C PHE A 40 -20.38 9.21 -12.85
N PRO A 41 -21.26 10.02 -13.45
CA PRO A 41 -21.58 9.91 -14.87
C PRO A 41 -20.32 10.15 -15.73
N LYS A 42 -20.31 9.55 -16.92
CA LYS A 42 -19.23 9.79 -17.88
C LYS A 42 -19.12 11.29 -18.20
N GLY A 43 -17.92 11.84 -18.05
CA GLY A 43 -17.67 13.26 -18.26
C GLY A 43 -16.36 13.72 -17.65
N PRO A 44 -16.09 15.05 -17.68
CA PRO A 44 -14.82 15.63 -17.22
C PRO A 44 -14.48 15.30 -15.76
N MET A 45 -15.47 15.31 -14.86
CA MET A 45 -15.27 15.01 -13.46
C MET A 45 -14.81 13.56 -13.26
N ARG A 46 -15.49 12.58 -13.87
CA ARG A 46 -15.07 11.18 -13.79
C ARG A 46 -13.66 10.98 -14.35
N SER A 47 -13.35 11.60 -15.47
CA SER A 47 -12.01 11.54 -16.08
C SER A 47 -10.94 12.13 -15.17
N PHE A 48 -11.23 13.23 -14.49
CA PHE A 48 -10.35 13.83 -13.50
C PHE A 48 -10.10 12.90 -12.31
N LEU A 49 -11.17 12.31 -11.74
CA LEU A 49 -11.05 11.37 -10.64
C LEU A 49 -10.25 10.11 -11.03
N PHE A 50 -10.43 9.57 -12.25
CA PHE A 50 -9.60 8.51 -12.78
C PHE A 50 -8.12 8.92 -12.92
N SER A 51 -7.84 10.15 -13.33
CA SER A 51 -6.48 10.68 -13.40
C SER A 51 -5.84 10.71 -12.01
N ILE A 52 -6.55 11.17 -10.98
CA ILE A 52 -6.09 11.14 -9.58
C ILE A 52 -5.84 9.70 -9.12
N HIS A 53 -6.77 8.77 -9.38
CA HIS A 53 -6.61 7.36 -9.01
C HIS A 53 -5.36 6.73 -9.63
N LYS A 54 -5.12 6.96 -10.92
CA LYS A 54 -3.92 6.45 -11.60
C LYS A 54 -2.64 7.08 -11.04
N SER A 55 -2.64 8.39 -10.85
CA SER A 55 -1.49 9.13 -10.34
C SER A 55 -1.12 8.69 -8.92
N THR A 56 -2.11 8.52 -8.03
CA THR A 56 -1.88 8.01 -6.67
C THR A 56 -1.44 6.55 -6.69
N GLY A 57 -1.91 5.74 -7.64
CA GLY A 57 -1.41 4.37 -7.87
C GLY A 57 0.10 4.36 -8.19
N ILE A 58 0.57 5.23 -9.09
CA ILE A 58 2.00 5.37 -9.37
C ILE A 58 2.77 5.89 -8.16
N LEU A 59 2.21 6.83 -7.39
CA LEU A 59 2.82 7.31 -6.15
C LEU A 59 3.02 6.18 -5.13
N VAL A 60 2.09 5.21 -5.05
CA VAL A 60 2.26 4.03 -4.18
C VAL A 60 3.52 3.25 -4.55
N ILE A 61 3.80 3.01 -5.85
CA ILE A 61 5.05 2.32 -6.27
C ILE A 61 6.29 3.16 -5.94
N ILE A 62 6.26 4.46 -6.18
CA ILE A 62 7.36 5.38 -5.87
C ILE A 62 7.71 5.34 -4.38
N LEU A 63 6.73 5.15 -3.50
CA LEU A 63 6.94 5.02 -2.06
C LEU A 63 7.25 3.58 -1.63
N LEU A 64 6.70 2.58 -2.31
CA LEU A 64 6.86 1.17 -1.96
C LEU A 64 8.30 0.69 -2.16
N ILE A 65 8.93 1.09 -3.26
CA ILE A 65 10.32 0.68 -3.58
C ILE A 65 11.29 1.17 -2.49
N PRO A 66 11.38 2.47 -2.17
CA PRO A 66 12.26 2.94 -1.09
C PRO A 66 11.93 2.32 0.27
N ARG A 67 10.64 2.11 0.57
CA ARG A 67 10.22 1.45 1.81
C ARG A 67 10.70 0.00 1.88
N LEU A 68 10.62 -0.75 0.78
CA LEU A 68 11.12 -2.12 0.71
C LEU A 68 12.64 -2.15 0.87
N LEU A 69 13.37 -1.29 0.14
CA LEU A 69 14.81 -1.17 0.26
C LEU A 69 15.23 -0.80 1.68
N TRP A 70 14.53 0.16 2.30
CA TRP A 70 14.77 0.53 3.69
C TRP A 70 14.59 -0.64 4.66
N ARG A 71 13.57 -1.47 4.44
CA ARG A 71 13.33 -2.67 5.23
C ARG A 71 14.43 -3.73 5.07
N LEU A 72 15.02 -3.85 3.88
CA LEU A 72 16.08 -4.83 3.61
C LEU A 72 17.41 -4.44 4.26
N VAL A 73 17.71 -3.14 4.34
CA VAL A 73 18.98 -2.65 4.90
C VAL A 73 18.90 -2.28 6.39
N ASN A 74 17.70 -2.33 7.00
CA ASN A 74 17.48 -1.88 8.37
C ASN A 74 16.98 -3.03 9.25
N THR A 75 17.29 -2.95 10.55
CA THR A 75 16.84 -3.94 11.54
C THR A 75 15.31 -3.96 11.62
N VAL A 76 14.74 -5.15 11.67
CA VAL A 76 13.31 -5.33 11.94
C VAL A 76 13.13 -5.65 13.43
N PRO A 77 12.35 -4.86 14.18
CA PRO A 77 12.11 -5.10 15.59
C PRO A 77 11.55 -6.49 15.88
N VAL A 78 11.94 -7.07 17.01
CA VAL A 78 11.51 -8.40 17.43
C VAL A 78 9.99 -8.40 17.67
N SER A 79 9.32 -9.46 17.23
CA SER A 79 7.87 -9.65 17.49
C SER A 79 7.62 -9.77 19.00
N LEU A 80 6.55 -9.13 19.49
CA LEU A 80 6.17 -9.14 20.91
C LEU A 80 5.30 -10.35 21.30
N GLY A 81 4.77 -11.08 20.32
CA GLY A 81 3.87 -12.21 20.57
C GLY A 81 4.61 -13.41 21.18
N ASN A 82 4.00 -14.07 22.16
CA ASN A 82 4.53 -15.28 22.80
C ASN A 82 4.34 -16.53 21.92
N VAL A 83 3.50 -16.47 20.89
CA VAL A 83 3.19 -17.61 20.01
C VAL A 83 4.05 -17.56 18.75
N LYS A 84 5.03 -18.46 18.65
CA LYS A 84 5.98 -18.51 17.50
C LYS A 84 5.29 -18.58 16.14
N THR A 85 4.18 -19.31 16.04
CA THR A 85 3.41 -19.45 14.78
C THR A 85 2.80 -18.13 14.35
N LEU A 86 2.22 -17.35 15.26
CA LEU A 86 1.65 -16.02 14.96
C LEU A 86 2.74 -15.02 14.56
N ASN A 87 3.92 -15.11 15.17
CA ASN A 87 5.07 -14.29 14.80
C ASN A 87 5.58 -14.59 13.38
N LYS A 88 5.57 -15.86 12.96
CA LYS A 88 5.88 -16.26 11.57
C LYS A 88 4.81 -15.74 10.61
N LEU A 89 3.53 -15.94 10.94
CA LEU A 89 2.41 -15.47 10.14
C LEU A 89 2.48 -13.95 9.92
N SER A 90 2.75 -13.17 10.96
CA SER A 90 2.94 -11.72 10.85
C SER A 90 4.02 -11.33 9.83
N LYS A 91 5.15 -12.06 9.80
CA LYS A 91 6.21 -11.81 8.80
C LYS A 91 5.71 -12.08 7.37
N TYR A 92 5.01 -13.21 7.17
CA TYR A 92 4.46 -13.55 5.84
C TYR A 92 3.41 -12.55 5.38
N VAL A 93 2.54 -12.07 6.26
CA VAL A 93 1.54 -11.03 5.95
C VAL A 93 2.23 -9.75 5.48
N HIS A 94 3.33 -9.33 6.10
CA HIS A 94 4.07 -8.15 5.64
C HIS A 94 4.72 -8.35 4.26
N TYR A 95 5.31 -9.52 3.98
CA TYR A 95 5.83 -9.81 2.64
C TYR A 95 4.71 -9.89 1.60
N PHE A 96 3.58 -10.46 1.98
CA PHE A 96 2.40 -10.53 1.14
C PHE A 96 1.90 -9.11 0.78
N PHE A 97 1.88 -8.17 1.71
CA PHE A 97 1.51 -6.78 1.41
C PHE A 97 2.42 -6.13 0.36
N TYR A 98 3.73 -6.35 0.42
CA TYR A 98 4.62 -5.85 -0.62
C TYR A 98 4.31 -6.47 -1.97
N PHE A 99 4.14 -7.79 -2.01
CA PHE A 99 3.84 -8.51 -3.24
C PHE A 99 2.49 -8.08 -3.85
N ILE A 100 1.41 -8.10 -3.05
CA ILE A 100 0.08 -7.80 -3.56
C ILE A 100 -0.06 -6.34 -4.01
N LEU A 101 0.60 -5.38 -3.36
CA LEU A 101 0.63 -3.99 -3.80
C LEU A 101 1.33 -3.83 -5.16
N LEU A 102 2.40 -4.58 -5.42
CA LEU A 102 3.02 -4.61 -6.75
C LEU A 102 2.02 -5.15 -7.78
N VAL A 103 1.33 -6.25 -7.49
CA VAL A 103 0.33 -6.82 -8.40
C VAL A 103 -0.79 -5.81 -8.67
N VAL A 104 -1.34 -5.17 -7.64
CA VAL A 104 -2.40 -4.16 -7.76
C VAL A 104 -1.95 -3.01 -8.66
N VAL A 105 -0.79 -2.42 -8.40
CA VAL A 105 -0.38 -1.24 -9.16
C VAL A 105 0.02 -1.60 -10.59
N PHE A 106 0.78 -2.68 -10.79
CA PHE A 106 1.19 -3.06 -12.15
C PHE A 106 0.01 -3.54 -13.01
N SER A 107 -0.96 -4.26 -12.44
CA SER A 107 -2.16 -4.64 -13.19
C SER A 107 -3.01 -3.43 -13.57
N GLY A 108 -3.18 -2.45 -12.67
CA GLY A 108 -3.87 -1.20 -12.98
C GLY A 108 -3.15 -0.34 -14.01
N TRP A 109 -1.82 -0.28 -13.95
CA TRP A 109 -1.01 0.40 -14.96
C TRP A 109 -1.08 -0.29 -16.33
N THR A 110 -0.98 -1.63 -16.35
CA THR A 110 -1.15 -2.43 -17.57
C THR A 110 -2.54 -2.23 -18.18
N TYR A 111 -3.60 -2.25 -17.35
CA TYR A 111 -4.96 -1.96 -17.78
C TYR A 111 -5.07 -0.58 -18.44
N SER A 112 -4.56 0.46 -17.77
CA SER A 112 -4.57 1.82 -18.32
C SER A 112 -3.79 1.92 -19.63
N SER A 113 -2.60 1.32 -19.71
CA SER A 113 -1.74 1.30 -20.89
C SER A 113 -2.42 0.61 -22.06
N ALA A 114 -2.92 -0.62 -21.84
CA ALA A 114 -3.55 -1.41 -22.89
C ALA A 114 -4.88 -0.81 -23.39
N ARG A 115 -5.52 0.07 -22.61
CA ARG A 115 -6.79 0.71 -22.96
C ARG A 115 -6.61 2.10 -23.59
N SER A 116 -5.66 2.90 -23.07
CA SER A 116 -5.60 4.35 -23.35
C SER A 116 -4.18 4.86 -23.63
N GLY A 117 -3.17 3.99 -23.59
CA GLY A 117 -1.77 4.38 -23.76
C GLY A 117 -1.17 5.07 -22.54
N PRO A 118 -0.14 5.91 -22.76
CA PRO A 118 0.52 6.70 -21.71
C PRO A 118 -0.46 7.63 -21.00
N PHE A 119 -0.17 8.00 -19.76
CA PHE A 119 -1.00 8.95 -19.00
C PHE A 119 -0.16 9.85 -18.10
N GLU A 120 -0.67 11.06 -17.86
CA GLU A 120 -0.03 12.03 -16.98
C GLU A 120 -0.18 11.64 -15.51
N VAL A 121 0.91 11.80 -14.77
CA VAL A 121 0.98 11.58 -13.31
C VAL A 121 1.03 12.96 -12.66
N PHE A 122 -0.11 13.39 -12.08
CA PHE A 122 -0.31 14.71 -11.45
C PHE A 122 0.07 15.91 -12.36
N GLY A 123 0.16 15.74 -13.68
CA GLY A 123 0.66 16.77 -14.59
C GLY A 123 2.18 17.04 -14.49
N LEU A 124 2.93 16.19 -13.76
CA LEU A 124 4.37 16.36 -13.52
C LEU A 124 5.22 15.60 -14.55
N PHE A 125 4.79 14.41 -14.91
CA PHE A 125 5.47 13.57 -15.90
C PHE A 125 4.48 12.56 -16.50
N THR A 126 4.84 11.97 -17.62
CA THR A 126 4.05 10.95 -18.30
C THR A 126 4.53 9.55 -17.90
N ALA A 127 3.66 8.73 -17.32
CA ALA A 127 3.89 7.31 -17.16
C ALA A 127 3.85 6.63 -18.53
N PRO A 128 4.91 5.92 -18.95
CA PRO A 128 4.94 5.27 -20.25
C PRO A 128 3.90 4.16 -20.34
N ALA A 129 3.47 3.84 -21.56
CA ALA A 129 2.69 2.64 -21.78
C ALA A 129 3.56 1.40 -21.54
N LEU A 130 3.08 0.46 -20.73
CA LEU A 130 3.73 -0.83 -20.51
C LEU A 130 3.49 -1.79 -21.67
N ILE A 131 2.41 -1.59 -22.40
CA ILE A 131 2.00 -2.37 -23.56
C ILE A 131 1.19 -1.50 -24.53
N GLU A 132 1.20 -1.85 -25.80
CA GLU A 132 0.37 -1.22 -26.82
C GLU A 132 -1.12 -1.51 -26.60
N ASN A 133 -1.98 -0.73 -27.28
CA ASN A 133 -3.42 -0.89 -27.18
C ASN A 133 -3.85 -2.32 -27.52
N ASN A 134 -4.40 -3.03 -26.55
CA ASN A 134 -4.84 -4.41 -26.68
C ASN A 134 -6.06 -4.66 -25.76
N PRO A 135 -7.27 -4.75 -26.29
CA PRO A 135 -8.48 -4.94 -25.51
C PRO A 135 -8.51 -6.23 -24.69
N VAL A 136 -7.90 -7.30 -25.18
CA VAL A 136 -7.84 -8.58 -24.46
C VAL A 136 -6.98 -8.44 -23.21
N VAL A 137 -5.77 -7.88 -23.37
CA VAL A 137 -4.87 -7.63 -22.24
C VAL A 137 -5.48 -6.63 -21.26
N ALA A 138 -6.17 -5.60 -21.74
CA ALA A 138 -6.86 -4.64 -20.89
C ALA A 138 -7.90 -5.32 -20.00
N ASN A 139 -8.73 -6.21 -20.53
CA ASN A 139 -9.73 -6.92 -19.76
C ASN A 139 -9.09 -7.85 -18.71
N ILE A 140 -8.09 -8.64 -19.08
CA ILE A 140 -7.37 -9.52 -18.15
C ILE A 140 -6.71 -8.71 -17.03
N ALA A 141 -6.03 -7.62 -17.38
CA ALA A 141 -5.35 -6.77 -16.40
C ALA A 141 -6.35 -6.08 -15.44
N LYS A 142 -7.53 -5.71 -15.95
CA LYS A 142 -8.63 -5.18 -15.12
C LYS A 142 -9.09 -6.21 -14.09
N GLU A 143 -9.37 -7.44 -14.51
CA GLU A 143 -9.82 -8.51 -13.61
C GLU A 143 -8.76 -8.81 -12.53
N ILE A 144 -7.48 -8.90 -12.94
CA ILE A 144 -6.38 -9.10 -11.99
C ILE A 144 -6.33 -7.95 -10.99
N HIS A 145 -6.48 -6.70 -11.44
CA HIS A 145 -6.48 -5.52 -10.58
C HIS A 145 -7.61 -5.60 -9.55
N GLU A 146 -8.84 -5.81 -10.00
CA GLU A 146 -10.03 -5.84 -9.14
C GLU A 146 -9.93 -6.98 -8.10
N ILE A 147 -9.61 -8.21 -8.53
CA ILE A 147 -9.44 -9.35 -7.63
C ILE A 147 -8.32 -9.08 -6.60
N SER A 148 -7.19 -8.55 -7.06
CA SER A 148 -6.05 -8.24 -6.19
C SER A 148 -6.38 -7.16 -5.17
N VAL A 149 -7.18 -6.14 -5.54
CA VAL A 149 -7.67 -5.12 -4.61
C VAL A 149 -8.56 -5.73 -3.54
N TYR A 150 -9.52 -6.61 -3.89
CA TYR A 150 -10.37 -7.28 -2.90
C TYR A 150 -9.56 -8.13 -1.92
N ILE A 151 -8.60 -8.89 -2.43
CA ILE A 151 -7.68 -9.68 -1.59
C ILE A 151 -6.88 -8.76 -0.66
N PHE A 152 -6.31 -7.69 -1.20
CA PHE A 152 -5.54 -6.73 -0.43
C PHE A 152 -6.34 -6.09 0.70
N ILE A 153 -7.55 -5.59 0.41
CA ILE A 153 -8.42 -4.93 1.40
C ILE A 153 -8.88 -5.91 2.49
N THR A 154 -9.15 -7.16 2.13
CA THR A 154 -9.50 -8.20 3.10
C THR A 154 -8.34 -8.44 4.08
N VAL A 155 -7.13 -8.63 3.56
CA VAL A 155 -5.95 -8.84 4.41
C VAL A 155 -5.60 -7.58 5.22
N LEU A 156 -5.80 -6.38 4.64
CA LEU A 156 -5.64 -5.11 5.35
C LEU A 156 -6.63 -4.99 6.51
N GLY A 157 -7.88 -5.40 6.32
CA GLY A 157 -8.89 -5.44 7.39
C GLY A 157 -8.42 -6.32 8.56
N PHE A 158 -7.95 -7.54 8.28
CA PHE A 158 -7.37 -8.41 9.31
C PHE A 158 -6.12 -7.80 9.97
N HIS A 159 -5.27 -7.13 9.23
CA HIS A 159 -4.10 -6.44 9.79
C HIS A 159 -4.49 -5.33 10.78
N VAL A 160 -5.48 -4.52 10.41
CA VAL A 160 -5.99 -3.45 11.30
C VAL A 160 -6.64 -4.06 12.54
N VAL A 161 -7.53 -5.04 12.37
CA VAL A 161 -8.17 -5.73 13.51
C VAL A 161 -7.14 -6.36 14.43
N ALA A 162 -6.16 -7.09 13.89
CA ALA A 162 -5.08 -7.68 14.69
C ALA A 162 -4.30 -6.61 15.49
N SER A 163 -3.99 -5.48 14.86
CA SER A 163 -3.30 -4.37 15.53
C SER A 163 -4.12 -3.77 16.68
N LEU A 164 -5.44 -3.63 16.50
CA LEU A 164 -6.36 -3.17 17.54
C LEU A 164 -6.53 -4.19 18.66
N LEU A 165 -6.60 -5.49 18.35
CA LEU A 165 -6.62 -6.56 19.37
C LEU A 165 -5.34 -6.54 20.21
N HIS A 166 -4.17 -6.36 19.59
CA HIS A 166 -2.91 -6.21 20.32
C HIS A 166 -2.95 -4.99 21.27
N HIS A 167 -3.55 -3.87 20.81
CA HIS A 167 -3.60 -2.67 21.62
C HIS A 167 -4.61 -2.76 22.78
N TYR A 168 -5.86 -3.20 22.50
CA TYR A 168 -6.96 -3.12 23.46
C TYR A 168 -7.12 -4.40 24.30
N ILE A 169 -6.89 -5.58 23.72
CA ILE A 169 -7.12 -6.88 24.37
C ILE A 169 -5.83 -7.39 24.99
N PHE A 170 -4.77 -7.54 24.18
CA PHE A 170 -3.48 -8.05 24.69
C PHE A 170 -2.66 -6.98 25.41
N LYS A 171 -3.03 -5.70 25.24
CA LYS A 171 -2.41 -4.53 25.89
C LYS A 171 -0.89 -4.47 25.73
N ASP A 172 -0.39 -4.98 24.60
CA ASP A 172 1.03 -4.95 24.27
C ASP A 172 1.45 -3.67 23.51
N LYS A 173 2.73 -3.54 23.22
CA LYS A 173 3.29 -2.36 22.56
C LYS A 173 3.27 -2.44 21.01
N THR A 174 2.60 -3.42 20.39
CA THR A 174 2.65 -3.63 18.92
C THR A 174 2.23 -2.39 18.15
N LEU A 175 1.04 -1.85 18.40
CA LEU A 175 0.57 -0.63 17.75
C LEU A 175 1.40 0.60 18.17
N LYS A 176 1.73 0.71 19.46
CA LYS A 176 2.51 1.83 19.99
C LYS A 176 3.88 1.97 19.33
N ARG A 177 4.54 0.86 18.97
CA ARG A 177 5.83 0.84 18.28
C ARG A 177 5.78 1.52 16.89
N MET A 178 4.60 1.55 16.25
CA MET A 178 4.37 2.23 14.97
C MET A 178 3.81 3.65 15.13
N TRP A 179 3.40 4.03 16.36
CA TRP A 179 2.91 5.37 16.64
C TRP A 179 4.04 6.34 16.98
N TYR A 180 3.79 7.65 16.77
CA TYR A 180 4.75 8.70 17.12
C TYR A 180 4.74 8.93 18.64
N GLY A 181 5.92 9.08 19.23
CA GLY A 181 6.07 9.45 20.65
C GLY A 181 6.42 8.33 21.63
N ASP A 182 6.23 7.05 21.29
CA ASP A 182 6.61 5.93 22.14
C ASP A 182 8.00 5.39 21.77
N SER A 183 9.03 5.98 22.35
CA SER A 183 10.43 5.50 22.30
C SER A 183 10.98 5.13 23.68
N ASN A 184 10.10 4.86 24.67
CA ASN A 184 10.49 4.34 25.98
C ASN A 184 9.85 2.97 26.23
#